data_ea8ab000f143a4d29350614ca8787930
#
_entry.id   ea8ab000f143a4d29350614ca8787930
#
_cell.length_a   1.000
_cell.length_b   1.000
_cell.length_c   1.000
_cell.angle_alpha   90.00
_cell.angle_beta   90.00
_cell.angle_gamma   90.00
#
_symmetry.space_group_name_H-M   'P 1'
#
loop_
_entity.id
_entity.type
_entity.pdbx_description
1 polymer ?
#
loop_
_entity_poly.entity_id
_entity_poly.type
_entity_poly.pdbx_seq_one_letter_code
_entity_poly.pdbx_strand_id
1 'polypeptide(L)'
;MWFWLALGSAVFAALTSILAKIGIEGVNSNLAAAIRTVVVVVMAWGIVFLTNAQGGIKSISQRSWIFLILSGLATGASWLCYYKALQVGEASKVVPIDKLSVVITLVLAFIFLHEQFTAKSVIGCLLIGAGTLMMVL
;
A
#
# COMPACT_ATOMS: atom_id res chain seq x y z
N MET A 1 3.89 17.49 10.56
CA MET A 1 3.15 17.46 9.28
C MET A 1 3.05 16.06 8.67
N TRP A 2 4.18 15.38 8.46
CA TRP A 2 4.16 13.99 7.93
C TRP A 2 3.28 13.03 8.73
N PHE A 3 3.24 13.17 10.04
CA PHE A 3 2.47 12.30 10.94
C PHE A 3 0.96 12.34 10.64
N TRP A 4 0.39 13.53 10.47
CA TRP A 4 -1.03 13.69 10.18
C TRP A 4 -1.41 13.15 8.80
N LEU A 5 -0.50 13.30 7.83
CA LEU A 5 -0.69 12.72 6.49
C LEU A 5 -0.64 11.19 6.54
N ALA A 6 0.28 10.63 7.30
CA ALA A 6 0.38 9.19 7.49
C ALA A 6 -0.86 8.63 8.22
N LEU A 7 -1.34 9.34 9.23
CA LEU A 7 -2.56 8.95 9.95
C LEU A 7 -3.79 9.00 9.03
N GLY A 8 -3.93 10.05 8.24
CA GLY A 8 -4.97 10.15 7.22
C GLY A 8 -4.93 9.00 6.23
N SER A 9 -3.73 8.67 5.74
CA SER A 9 -3.53 7.51 4.88
C SER A 9 -3.99 6.21 5.53
N ALA A 10 -3.70 6.01 6.82
CA ALA A 10 -4.14 4.82 7.56
C ALA A 10 -5.66 4.72 7.66
N VAL A 11 -6.35 5.84 7.90
CA VAL A 11 -7.82 5.88 7.95
C VAL A 11 -8.41 5.48 6.59
N PHE A 12 -7.91 6.08 5.51
CA PHE A 12 -8.37 5.74 4.17
C PHE A 12 -8.01 4.30 3.78
N ALA A 13 -6.87 3.78 4.22
CA ALA A 13 -6.52 2.38 4.00
C ALA A 13 -7.48 1.43 4.71
N ALA A 14 -7.91 1.76 5.93
CA ALA A 14 -8.90 0.97 6.66
C ALA A 14 -10.27 0.98 5.93
N LEU A 15 -10.73 2.15 5.50
CA LEU A 15 -11.95 2.27 4.70
C LEU A 15 -11.84 1.48 3.39
N THR A 16 -10.71 1.56 2.73
CA THR A 16 -10.43 0.79 1.51
C THR A 16 -10.60 -0.70 1.74
N SER A 17 -10.05 -1.24 2.82
CA SER A 17 -10.12 -2.66 3.13
C SER A 17 -11.56 -3.14 3.32
N ILE A 18 -12.37 -2.38 4.04
CA ILE A 18 -13.77 -2.71 4.30
C ILE A 18 -14.61 -2.58 3.02
N LEU A 19 -14.46 -1.48 2.30
CA LEU A 19 -15.20 -1.26 1.05
C LEU A 19 -14.83 -2.30 -0.01
N ALA A 20 -13.55 -2.66 -0.10
CA ALA A 20 -13.08 -3.70 -1.01
C ALA A 20 -13.66 -5.07 -0.64
N LYS A 21 -13.71 -5.40 0.65
CA LYS A 21 -14.31 -6.68 1.11
C LYS A 21 -15.77 -6.79 0.73
N ILE A 22 -16.53 -5.71 0.86
CA ILE A 22 -17.94 -5.66 0.46
C ILE A 22 -18.08 -5.76 -1.06
N GLY A 23 -17.29 -4.99 -1.80
CA GLY A 23 -17.39 -4.88 -3.25
C GLY A 23 -16.88 -6.11 -4.02
N ILE A 24 -16.07 -6.97 -3.38
CA ILE A 24 -15.46 -8.13 -4.03
C ILE A 24 -16.39 -9.36 -4.05
N GLU A 25 -17.51 -9.30 -3.35
CA GLU A 25 -18.48 -10.41 -3.33
C GLU A 25 -19.05 -10.64 -4.73
N GLY A 26 -18.93 -11.88 -5.21
CA GLY A 26 -19.43 -12.27 -6.52
C GLY A 26 -18.68 -11.69 -7.72
N VAL A 27 -17.57 -11.00 -7.50
CA VAL A 27 -16.74 -10.40 -8.56
C VAL A 27 -15.38 -11.09 -8.59
N ASN A 28 -14.84 -11.31 -9.80
CA ASN A 28 -13.48 -11.81 -9.92
C ASN A 28 -12.50 -10.84 -9.26
N SER A 29 -11.59 -11.35 -8.42
CA SER A 29 -10.65 -10.52 -7.66
C SER A 29 -9.76 -9.65 -8.55
N ASN A 30 -9.31 -10.17 -9.69
CA ASN A 30 -8.51 -9.42 -10.64
C ASN A 30 -9.31 -8.28 -11.30
N LEU A 31 -10.57 -8.56 -11.63
CA LEU A 31 -11.47 -7.56 -12.19
C LEU A 31 -11.77 -6.45 -11.17
N ALA A 32 -12.01 -6.80 -9.91
CA ALA A 32 -12.24 -5.83 -8.84
C ALA A 32 -11.02 -4.92 -8.65
N ALA A 33 -9.82 -5.50 -8.64
CA ALA A 33 -8.58 -4.73 -8.56
C ALA A 33 -8.42 -3.79 -9.75
N ALA A 34 -8.74 -4.24 -10.97
CA ALA A 34 -8.65 -3.42 -12.18
C ALA A 34 -9.63 -2.24 -12.15
N ILE A 35 -10.88 -2.48 -11.80
CA ILE A 35 -11.91 -1.42 -11.70
C ILE A 35 -11.47 -0.36 -10.69
N ARG A 36 -11.03 -0.77 -9.51
CA ARG A 36 -10.55 0.14 -8.49
C ARG A 36 -9.35 0.95 -8.96
N THR A 37 -8.43 0.33 -9.66
CA THR A 37 -7.24 0.99 -10.19
C THR A 37 -7.59 2.09 -11.18
N VAL A 38 -8.60 1.88 -12.04
CA VAL A 38 -9.11 2.91 -12.95
C VAL A 38 -9.60 4.13 -12.16
N VAL A 39 -10.36 3.92 -11.11
CA VAL A 39 -10.84 5.04 -10.25
C VAL A 39 -9.65 5.78 -9.63
N VAL A 40 -8.65 5.08 -9.14
CA VAL A 40 -7.44 5.70 -8.56
C VAL A 40 -6.67 6.49 -9.61
N VAL A 41 -6.51 5.97 -10.82
CA VAL A 41 -5.83 6.65 -11.92
C VAL A 41 -6.55 7.95 -12.28
N VAL A 42 -7.87 7.91 -12.42
CA VAL A 42 -8.68 9.09 -12.73
C VAL A 42 -8.55 10.15 -11.64
N MET A 43 -8.63 9.74 -10.37
CA MET A 43 -8.50 10.66 -9.23
C MET A 43 -7.08 11.27 -9.16
N ALA A 44 -6.05 10.47 -9.35
CA ALA A 44 -4.67 10.94 -9.29
C ALA A 44 -4.36 11.93 -10.41
N TRP A 45 -4.76 11.63 -11.65
CA TRP A 45 -4.59 12.56 -12.78
C TRP A 45 -5.46 13.81 -12.63
N GLY A 46 -6.66 13.68 -12.07
CA GLY A 46 -7.51 14.83 -11.76
C GLY A 46 -6.79 15.82 -10.84
N ILE A 47 -6.14 15.32 -9.80
CA ILE A 47 -5.35 16.17 -8.88
C ILE A 47 -4.14 16.78 -9.59
N VAL A 48 -3.45 16.03 -10.45
CA VAL A 48 -2.34 16.56 -11.26
C VAL A 48 -2.78 17.75 -12.11
N PHE A 49 -3.91 17.65 -12.79
CA PHE A 49 -4.45 18.76 -13.60
C PHE A 49 -4.93 19.93 -12.75
N LEU A 50 -5.58 19.68 -11.62
CA LEU A 50 -6.01 20.74 -10.70
C LEU A 50 -4.85 21.53 -10.09
N THR A 51 -3.72 20.88 -9.86
CA THR A 51 -2.51 21.50 -9.30
C THR A 51 -1.54 22.00 -10.37
N ASN A 52 -1.87 21.86 -11.64
CA ASN A 52 -1.01 22.20 -12.79
C ASN A 52 0.37 21.52 -12.76
N ALA A 53 0.42 20.30 -12.22
CA ALA A 53 1.65 19.53 -12.10
C ALA A 53 2.04 18.76 -13.38
N GLN A 54 1.17 18.71 -14.38
CA GLN A 54 1.40 17.96 -15.62
C GLN A 54 2.62 18.43 -16.42
N GLY A 55 2.98 19.70 -16.29
CA GLY A 55 4.19 20.24 -16.94
C GLY A 55 5.50 19.65 -16.41
N GLY A 56 5.47 19.06 -15.22
CA GLY A 56 6.62 18.39 -14.60
C GLY A 56 7.03 17.06 -15.26
N ILE A 57 6.18 16.48 -16.12
CA ILE A 57 6.47 15.22 -16.82
C ILE A 57 7.78 15.32 -17.60
N LYS A 58 8.02 16.46 -18.27
CA LYS A 58 9.22 16.68 -19.10
C LYS A 58 10.50 16.80 -18.28
N SER A 59 10.40 17.13 -16.99
CA SER A 59 11.55 17.31 -16.09
C SER A 59 11.90 16.07 -15.28
N ILE A 60 11.15 14.97 -15.43
CA ILE A 60 11.41 13.72 -14.70
C ILE A 60 12.65 13.05 -15.29
N SER A 61 13.63 12.72 -14.42
CA SER A 61 14.82 12.00 -14.82
C SER A 61 14.51 10.56 -15.25
N GLN A 62 15.36 9.98 -16.10
CA GLN A 62 15.22 8.58 -16.52
C GLN A 62 15.25 7.63 -15.32
N ARG A 63 16.09 7.91 -14.33
CA ARG A 63 16.15 7.13 -13.09
C ARG A 63 14.81 7.13 -12.36
N SER A 64 14.18 8.29 -12.20
CA SER A 64 12.87 8.42 -11.55
C SER A 64 11.79 7.67 -12.31
N TRP A 65 11.79 7.74 -13.65
CA TRP A 65 10.86 6.97 -14.48
C TRP A 65 10.97 5.47 -14.24
N ILE A 66 12.19 4.94 -14.22
CA ILE A 66 12.43 3.51 -14.00
C ILE A 66 11.89 3.07 -12.63
N PHE A 67 12.25 3.80 -11.56
CA PHE A 67 11.79 3.44 -10.21
C PHE A 67 10.30 3.61 -10.01
N LEU A 68 9.67 4.63 -10.61
CA LEU A 68 8.22 4.80 -10.55
C LEU A 68 7.48 3.68 -11.27
N ILE A 69 7.96 3.25 -12.43
CA ILE A 69 7.37 2.12 -13.16
C ILE A 69 7.51 0.82 -12.36
N LEU A 70 8.70 0.55 -11.81
CA LEU A 70 8.92 -0.63 -10.96
C LEU A 70 8.04 -0.61 -9.72
N SER A 71 7.90 0.55 -9.08
CA SER A 71 7.00 0.73 -7.94
C SER A 71 5.54 0.46 -8.32
N GLY A 72 5.10 0.94 -9.47
CA GLY A 72 3.76 0.68 -10.00
C GLY A 72 3.50 -0.80 -10.24
N LEU A 73 4.47 -1.51 -10.81
CA LEU A 73 4.37 -2.96 -11.02
C LEU A 73 4.29 -3.72 -9.69
N ALA A 74 5.10 -3.32 -8.70
CA ALA A 74 5.06 -3.90 -7.37
C ALA A 74 3.71 -3.65 -6.68
N THR A 75 3.18 -2.45 -6.80
CA THR A 75 1.85 -2.09 -6.27
C THR A 75 0.76 -2.93 -6.92
N GLY A 76 0.79 -3.07 -8.24
CA GLY A 76 -0.17 -3.90 -8.96
C GLY A 76 -0.14 -5.36 -8.52
N ALA A 77 1.04 -5.93 -8.42
CA ALA A 77 1.22 -7.30 -7.92
C ALA A 77 0.70 -7.46 -6.48
N SER A 78 1.01 -6.50 -5.62
CA SER A 78 0.53 -6.47 -4.23
C SER A 78 -1.01 -6.45 -4.17
N TRP A 79 -1.64 -5.60 -4.95
CA TRP A 79 -3.11 -5.49 -4.96
C TRP A 79 -3.79 -6.72 -5.50
N LEU A 80 -3.24 -7.36 -6.53
CA LEU A 80 -3.79 -8.62 -7.05
C LEU A 80 -3.75 -9.72 -5.97
N CYS A 81 -2.64 -9.84 -5.26
CA CYS A 81 -2.52 -10.77 -4.13
C CYS A 81 -3.48 -10.40 -2.99
N TYR A 82 -3.54 -9.13 -2.64
CA TYR A 82 -4.37 -8.64 -1.54
C TYR A 82 -5.86 -8.87 -1.78
N TYR A 83 -6.35 -8.54 -2.97
CA TYR A 83 -7.75 -8.75 -3.30
C TYR A 83 -8.13 -10.22 -3.36
N LYS A 84 -7.23 -11.06 -3.86
CA LYS A 84 -7.45 -12.51 -3.82
C LYS A 84 -7.50 -13.01 -2.37
N ALA A 85 -6.62 -12.55 -1.54
CA ALA A 85 -6.62 -12.89 -0.11
C ALA A 85 -7.91 -12.44 0.59
N LEU A 86 -8.38 -11.21 0.33
CA LEU A 86 -9.65 -10.71 0.88
C LEU A 86 -10.86 -11.52 0.41
N GLN A 87 -10.82 -12.04 -0.81
CA GLN A 87 -11.92 -12.82 -1.36
C GLN A 87 -12.06 -14.17 -0.67
N VAL A 88 -10.94 -14.83 -0.36
CA VAL A 88 -10.91 -16.16 0.25
C VAL A 88 -10.77 -16.17 1.76
N GLY A 89 -10.34 -15.05 2.36
CA GLY A 89 -10.06 -14.92 3.78
C GLY A 89 -10.89 -13.84 4.46
N GLU A 90 -10.84 -13.84 5.79
CA GLU A 90 -11.48 -12.81 6.60
C GLU A 90 -10.64 -11.54 6.61
N ALA A 91 -11.27 -10.37 6.46
CA ALA A 91 -10.56 -9.09 6.49
C ALA A 91 -9.78 -8.89 7.79
N SER A 92 -10.32 -9.36 8.91
CA SER A 92 -9.66 -9.29 10.22
C SER A 92 -8.33 -10.03 10.32
N LYS A 93 -8.11 -11.01 9.44
CA LYS A 93 -6.87 -11.78 9.35
C LYS A 93 -5.96 -11.30 8.22
N VAL A 94 -6.56 -10.97 7.07
CA VAL A 94 -5.80 -10.55 5.88
C VAL A 94 -5.13 -9.20 6.10
N VAL A 95 -5.86 -8.23 6.68
CA VAL A 95 -5.32 -6.88 6.89
C VAL A 95 -4.09 -6.87 7.81
N PRO A 96 -4.09 -7.56 8.97
CA PRO A 96 -2.88 -7.63 9.81
C PRO A 96 -1.68 -8.26 9.11
N ILE A 97 -1.88 -9.32 8.32
CA ILE A 97 -0.79 -9.93 7.55
C ILE A 97 -0.21 -8.95 6.54
N ASP A 98 -1.06 -8.21 5.85
CA ASP A 98 -0.61 -7.17 4.92
C ASP A 98 0.28 -6.13 5.63
N LYS A 99 0.00 -5.84 6.90
CA LYS A 99 0.80 -4.91 7.71
C LYS A 99 2.18 -5.44 8.10
N LEU A 100 2.49 -6.71 7.88
CA LEU A 100 3.86 -7.20 7.95
C LEU A 100 4.79 -6.50 6.95
N SER A 101 4.22 -5.87 5.92
CA SER A 101 4.96 -5.00 5.02
C SER A 101 5.72 -3.89 5.74
N VAL A 102 5.24 -3.43 6.90
CA VAL A 102 5.95 -2.45 7.74
C VAL A 102 7.31 -2.99 8.19
N VAL A 103 7.34 -4.24 8.66
CA VAL A 103 8.58 -4.90 9.10
C VAL A 103 9.52 -5.07 7.91
N ILE A 104 9.00 -5.55 6.79
CA ILE A 104 9.78 -5.74 5.56
C ILE A 104 10.32 -4.39 5.06
N THR A 105 9.50 -3.35 5.07
CA THR A 105 9.90 -2.00 4.65
C THR A 105 11.04 -1.47 5.51
N LEU A 106 11.01 -1.67 6.82
CA LEU A 106 12.09 -1.22 7.71
C LEU A 106 13.40 -1.95 7.42
N VAL A 107 13.34 -3.25 7.17
CA VAL A 107 14.53 -4.03 6.78
C VAL A 107 15.09 -3.52 5.45
N LEU A 108 14.23 -3.31 4.45
CA LEU A 108 14.64 -2.80 3.14
C LEU A 108 15.16 -1.35 3.23
N ALA A 109 14.56 -0.51 4.06
CA ALA A 109 15.04 0.86 4.28
C ALA A 109 16.45 0.88 4.87
N PHE A 110 16.74 -0.02 5.79
CA PHE A 110 18.09 -0.18 6.33
C PHE A 110 19.10 -0.60 5.25
N ILE A 111 18.74 -1.59 4.42
CA ILE A 111 19.63 -2.15 3.40
C ILE A 111 19.85 -1.18 2.25
N PHE A 112 18.78 -0.60 1.68
CA PHE A 112 18.85 0.18 0.44
C PHE A 112 18.94 1.69 0.65
N LEU A 113 18.28 2.22 1.68
CA LEU A 113 18.26 3.65 1.97
C LEU A 113 19.26 4.04 3.06
N HIS A 114 19.94 3.06 3.65
CA HIS A 114 20.90 3.27 4.75
C HIS A 114 20.28 4.00 5.96
N GLU A 115 18.99 3.83 6.19
CA GLU A 115 18.33 4.34 7.39
C GLU A 115 18.75 3.51 8.60
N GLN A 116 18.94 4.17 9.73
CA GLN A 116 19.42 3.50 10.93
C GLN A 116 18.26 2.92 11.76
N PHE A 117 18.44 1.69 12.23
CA PHE A 117 17.57 1.10 13.23
C PHE A 117 17.84 1.70 14.61
N THR A 118 16.77 2.12 15.27
CA THR A 118 16.80 2.42 16.70
C THR A 118 16.26 1.21 17.47
N ALA A 119 16.60 1.11 18.75
CA ALA A 119 16.04 0.07 19.61
C ALA A 119 14.50 0.11 19.64
N LYS A 120 13.94 1.33 19.61
CA LYS A 120 12.48 1.53 19.53
C LYS A 120 11.87 0.97 18.25
N SER A 121 12.54 1.16 17.11
CA SER A 121 12.07 0.62 15.82
C SER A 121 12.07 -0.91 15.81
N VAL A 122 13.12 -1.53 16.36
CA VAL A 122 13.22 -2.99 16.47
C VAL A 122 12.11 -3.55 17.37
N ILE A 123 11.89 -2.94 18.53
CA ILE A 123 10.82 -3.33 19.45
C ILE A 123 9.45 -3.17 18.79
N GLY A 124 9.21 -2.05 18.10
CA GLY A 124 7.97 -1.82 17.35
C GLY A 124 7.72 -2.88 16.28
N CYS A 125 8.74 -3.26 15.51
CA CYS A 125 8.64 -4.34 14.52
C CYS A 125 8.28 -5.69 15.15
N LEU A 126 8.91 -6.02 16.27
CA LEU A 126 8.61 -7.27 16.99
C LEU A 126 7.18 -7.28 17.51
N LEU A 127 6.70 -6.16 18.04
CA LEU A 127 5.31 -6.02 18.49
C LEU A 127 4.30 -6.14 17.34
N ILE A 128 4.56 -5.52 16.20
CA ILE A 128 3.70 -5.64 15.01
C ILE A 128 3.67 -7.10 14.54
N GLY A 129 4.82 -7.75 14.43
CA GLY A 129 4.91 -9.14 14.01
C GLY A 129 4.19 -10.09 14.97
N ALA A 130 4.43 -9.94 16.27
CA ALA A 130 3.77 -10.75 17.29
C ALA A 130 2.27 -10.53 17.33
N GLY A 131 1.81 -9.26 17.26
CA GLY A 131 0.39 -8.91 17.20
C GLY A 131 -0.30 -9.49 15.98
N THR A 132 0.32 -9.43 14.83
CA THR A 132 -0.20 -10.03 13.59
C THR A 132 -0.37 -11.54 13.73
N LEU A 133 0.65 -12.22 14.27
CA LEU A 133 0.58 -13.66 14.48
C LEU A 133 -0.56 -14.04 15.44
N MET A 134 -0.75 -13.28 16.51
CA MET A 134 -1.85 -13.52 17.46
C MET A 134 -3.22 -13.36 16.81
N MET A 135 -3.38 -12.40 15.90
CA MET A 135 -4.65 -12.18 15.20
C MET A 135 -4.98 -13.29 14.20
N VAL A 136 -3.97 -13.94 13.65
CA VAL A 136 -4.13 -14.96 12.61
C VAL A 136 -4.24 -16.37 13.19
N LEU A 137 -3.53 -16.63 14.27
CA LEU A 137 -3.57 -17.93 14.96
C LEU A 137 -4.77 -18.03 15.89
#